data_6ebe5870b361757e8ebed1ed9dfbcbc9
#
_entry.id   6ebe5870b361757e8ebed1ed9dfbcbc9
#
_cell.length_a   1.000
_cell.length_b   1.000
_cell.length_c   1.000
_cell.angle_alpha   90.00
_cell.angle_beta   90.00
_cell.angle_gamma   90.00
#
_symmetry.space_group_name_H-M   'P 1'
#
loop_
_entity.id
_entity.type
_entity.pdbx_description
1 polymer ?
#
loop_
_entity_poly.entity_id
_entity_poly.type
_entity_poly.pdbx_seq_one_letter_code
_entity_poly.pdbx_strand_id
1 'polypeptide(L)'
;MGKLHDKTVKKLIKEKPSVRHADGNGLYLMTPKRGDAYWMLRYTTPATKLRREYTIGKVDDWSLADARDEAAKLRLAIKREGADPVQERQKVNQNPFKTLNDLYADYYELRKREIASHQKEKSLYEREVAWRIGKVELEKIRPVDISEILRDVANGYDDNKPRPTLSNDLMRLLRNLFDHGIKLDVTRFNPASPFRPRDAGGEEKAANYPMNEDEVTEFFSKLRVIPAQFSRENYLACA
;
A
#
# COMPACT_ATOMS: atom_id res chain seq x y z
N MET A 1 31.00 -20.98 13.58
CA MET A 1 31.58 -21.18 12.24
C MET A 1 30.68 -22.15 11.49
N GLY A 2 30.32 -21.89 10.22
CA GLY A 2 29.47 -22.77 9.42
C GLY A 2 30.19 -24.10 9.12
N LYS A 3 29.45 -25.20 9.11
CA LYS A 3 30.00 -26.56 8.90
C LYS A 3 30.01 -27.00 7.45
N LEU A 4 29.14 -26.36 6.61
CA LEU A 4 29.03 -26.68 5.18
C LEU A 4 29.98 -25.79 4.35
N HIS A 5 30.42 -26.33 3.22
CA HIS A 5 31.19 -25.63 2.20
C HIS A 5 30.50 -25.81 0.85
N ASP A 6 30.69 -24.90 -0.09
CA ASP A 6 30.00 -24.94 -1.39
C ASP A 6 30.19 -26.24 -2.15
N LYS A 7 31.39 -26.84 -2.09
CA LYS A 7 31.66 -28.16 -2.64
C LYS A 7 30.79 -29.26 -2.04
N THR A 8 30.60 -29.18 -0.70
CA THR A 8 29.75 -30.14 0.04
C THR A 8 28.30 -29.95 -0.30
N VAL A 9 27.84 -28.68 -0.38
CA VAL A 9 26.45 -28.33 -0.77
C VAL A 9 26.13 -28.90 -2.16
N LYS A 10 26.99 -28.65 -3.16
CA LYS A 10 26.84 -29.22 -4.53
C LYS A 10 26.77 -30.75 -4.54
N LYS A 11 27.59 -31.41 -3.75
CA LYS A 11 27.58 -32.89 -3.61
C LYS A 11 26.26 -33.37 -3.04
N LEU A 12 25.80 -32.78 -1.92
CA LEU A 12 24.56 -33.15 -1.25
C LEU A 12 23.32 -32.89 -2.11
N ILE A 13 23.29 -31.84 -2.90
CA ILE A 13 22.20 -31.57 -3.86
C ILE A 13 22.12 -32.68 -4.92
N LYS A 14 23.26 -33.17 -5.40
CA LYS A 14 23.32 -34.21 -6.42
C LYS A 14 22.90 -35.57 -5.84
N GLU A 15 23.36 -35.89 -4.65
CA GLU A 15 23.10 -37.20 -3.99
C GLU A 15 21.69 -37.31 -3.41
N LYS A 16 21.03 -36.19 -3.09
CA LYS A 16 19.68 -36.09 -2.50
C LYS A 16 19.42 -37.10 -1.37
N PRO A 17 20.24 -37.14 -0.31
CA PRO A 17 20.17 -38.16 0.71
C PRO A 17 18.89 -38.11 1.58
N SER A 18 17.97 -37.21 1.33
CA SER A 18 16.71 -36.99 2.06
C SER A 18 16.90 -36.71 3.56
N VAL A 19 17.93 -35.96 3.89
CA VAL A 19 18.36 -35.68 5.27
C VAL A 19 18.50 -34.17 5.47
N ARG A 20 18.51 -33.77 6.74
CA ARG A 20 18.85 -32.39 7.16
C ARG A 20 20.35 -32.29 7.36
N HIS A 21 20.99 -31.35 6.70
CA HIS A 21 22.42 -31.11 6.89
C HIS A 21 22.60 -29.78 7.64
N ALA A 22 23.08 -29.85 8.87
CA ALA A 22 23.28 -28.70 9.73
C ALA A 22 24.51 -27.88 9.29
N ASP A 23 24.31 -26.59 9.01
CA ASP A 23 25.42 -25.65 8.81
C ASP A 23 25.89 -25.04 10.13
N GLY A 24 25.01 -24.88 11.09
CA GLY A 24 25.25 -24.25 12.38
C GLY A 24 24.24 -23.14 12.68
N ASN A 25 24.18 -22.72 13.94
CA ASN A 25 23.29 -21.63 14.38
C ASN A 25 21.82 -21.78 13.93
N GLY A 26 21.33 -23.01 13.82
CA GLY A 26 19.97 -23.29 13.39
C GLY A 26 19.74 -23.27 11.87
N LEU A 27 20.76 -23.01 11.05
CA LEU A 27 20.66 -23.12 9.59
C LEU A 27 20.87 -24.56 9.12
N TYR A 28 20.00 -25.03 8.24
CA TYR A 28 20.03 -26.36 7.65
C TYR A 28 19.87 -26.28 6.13
N LEU A 29 20.61 -27.14 5.44
CA LEU A 29 20.33 -27.51 4.06
C LEU A 29 19.38 -28.71 4.05
N MET A 30 18.27 -28.60 3.38
CA MET A 30 17.30 -29.67 3.19
C MET A 30 17.42 -30.23 1.79
N THR A 31 17.61 -31.52 1.69
CA THR A 31 17.71 -32.24 0.41
C THR A 31 16.61 -33.32 0.33
N PRO A 32 15.36 -32.94 -0.01
CA PRO A 32 14.25 -33.89 -0.07
C PRO A 32 14.42 -34.86 -1.25
N LYS A 33 13.86 -36.07 -1.12
CA LYS A 33 13.86 -37.04 -2.23
C LYS A 33 13.18 -36.53 -3.49
N ARG A 34 12.09 -35.77 -3.32
CA ARG A 34 11.33 -35.13 -4.40
C ARG A 34 11.34 -33.65 -4.19
N GLY A 35 11.51 -32.87 -5.28
CA GLY A 35 11.59 -31.43 -5.26
C GLY A 35 13.01 -30.89 -5.15
N ASP A 36 13.12 -29.59 -4.99
CA ASP A 36 14.37 -28.85 -4.96
C ASP A 36 14.94 -28.78 -3.55
N ALA A 37 16.27 -28.71 -3.46
CA ALA A 37 16.95 -28.45 -2.19
C ALA A 37 16.68 -27.01 -1.74
N TYR A 38 16.56 -26.81 -0.43
CA TYR A 38 16.26 -25.50 0.13
C TYR A 38 16.94 -25.26 1.48
N TRP A 39 17.12 -24.00 1.81
CA TRP A 39 17.64 -23.54 3.10
C TRP A 39 16.50 -23.36 4.09
N MET A 40 16.74 -23.78 5.32
CA MET A 40 15.77 -23.74 6.41
C MET A 40 16.44 -23.26 7.69
N LEU A 41 15.80 -22.31 8.37
CA LEU A 41 16.18 -21.86 9.71
C LEU A 41 15.27 -22.54 10.75
N ARG A 42 15.88 -23.21 11.71
CA ARG A 42 15.20 -23.72 12.90
C ARG A 42 15.48 -22.79 14.07
N TYR A 43 14.43 -22.34 14.74
CA TYR A 43 14.53 -21.40 15.85
C TYR A 43 13.51 -21.73 16.94
N THR A 44 13.63 -21.05 18.08
CA THR A 44 12.67 -21.14 19.18
C THR A 44 12.06 -19.75 19.37
N THR A 45 10.73 -19.65 19.36
CA THR A 45 10.02 -18.39 19.58
C THR A 45 10.26 -17.89 21.00
N PRO A 46 10.62 -16.61 21.21
CA PRO A 46 10.88 -16.07 22.54
C PRO A 46 9.66 -16.12 23.47
N ALA A 47 8.48 -15.80 22.91
CA ALA A 47 7.24 -15.70 23.66
C ALA A 47 6.68 -17.06 24.09
N THR A 48 6.55 -18.00 23.16
CA THR A 48 5.87 -19.29 23.40
C THR A 48 6.82 -20.45 23.67
N LYS A 49 8.14 -20.25 23.53
CA LYS A 49 9.17 -21.28 23.63
C LYS A 49 8.98 -22.47 22.67
N LEU A 50 8.15 -22.31 21.66
CA LEU A 50 7.93 -23.33 20.64
C LEU A 50 9.07 -23.35 19.63
N ARG A 51 9.45 -24.54 19.21
CA ARG A 51 10.41 -24.73 18.10
C ARG A 51 9.66 -24.63 16.77
N ARG A 52 10.18 -23.77 15.88
CA ARG A 52 9.62 -23.53 14.54
C ARG A 52 10.69 -23.66 13.47
N GLU A 53 10.24 -23.91 12.25
CA GLU A 53 11.07 -24.04 11.06
C GLU A 53 10.60 -23.01 10.02
N TYR A 54 11.53 -22.25 9.51
CA TYR A 54 11.28 -21.22 8.50
C TYR A 54 12.10 -21.52 7.24
N THR A 55 11.44 -21.68 6.10
CA THR A 55 12.12 -21.86 4.81
C THR A 55 12.61 -20.53 4.30
N ILE A 56 13.92 -20.37 4.15
CA ILE A 56 14.56 -19.17 3.60
C ILE A 56 14.33 -19.12 2.09
N GLY A 57 14.70 -20.17 1.35
CA GLY A 57 14.52 -20.24 -0.08
C GLY A 57 15.20 -21.46 -0.70
N LYS A 58 15.01 -21.63 -2.02
CA LYS A 58 15.67 -22.71 -2.79
C LYS A 58 17.16 -22.43 -2.93
N VAL A 59 17.94 -23.50 -3.04
CA VAL A 59 19.40 -23.38 -3.19
C VAL A 59 19.80 -22.78 -4.54
N ASP A 60 18.95 -22.91 -5.53
CA ASP A 60 19.19 -22.31 -6.86
C ASP A 60 19.09 -20.77 -6.82
N ASP A 61 18.28 -20.23 -5.93
CA ASP A 61 18.06 -18.79 -5.74
C ASP A 61 18.94 -18.19 -4.64
N TRP A 62 19.41 -19.01 -3.70
CA TRP A 62 20.12 -18.59 -2.50
C TRP A 62 21.46 -19.34 -2.35
N SER A 63 22.56 -18.61 -2.47
CA SER A 63 23.89 -19.18 -2.14
C SER A 63 24.00 -19.52 -0.65
N LEU A 64 25.02 -20.31 -0.28
CA LEU A 64 25.32 -20.60 1.12
C LEU A 64 25.62 -19.32 1.92
N ALA A 65 26.29 -18.34 1.30
CA ALA A 65 26.59 -17.06 1.94
C ALA A 65 25.30 -16.26 2.20
N ASP A 66 24.46 -16.11 1.19
CA ASP A 66 23.19 -15.37 1.31
C ASP A 66 22.26 -16.01 2.34
N ALA A 67 22.18 -17.35 2.37
CA ALA A 67 21.40 -18.08 3.34
C ALA A 67 21.91 -17.89 4.78
N ARG A 68 23.22 -17.78 4.99
CA ARG A 68 23.82 -17.47 6.30
C ARG A 68 23.49 -16.05 6.74
N ASP A 69 23.60 -15.09 5.84
CA ASP A 69 23.31 -13.69 6.12
C ASP A 69 21.83 -13.49 6.45
N GLU A 70 20.96 -14.10 5.71
CA GLU A 70 19.52 -14.05 5.98
C GLU A 70 19.17 -14.74 7.30
N ALA A 71 19.73 -15.93 7.57
CA ALA A 71 19.56 -16.60 8.84
C ALA A 71 20.10 -15.77 10.02
N ALA A 72 21.15 -14.97 9.82
CA ALA A 72 21.68 -14.09 10.86
C ALA A 72 20.72 -12.91 11.12
N LYS A 73 20.16 -12.29 10.08
CA LYS A 73 19.15 -11.22 10.20
C LYS A 73 17.90 -11.72 10.92
N LEU A 74 17.35 -12.84 10.50
CA LEU A 74 16.18 -13.44 11.13
C LEU A 74 16.43 -13.76 12.62
N ARG A 75 17.56 -14.33 12.98
CA ARG A 75 17.92 -14.59 14.39
C ARG A 75 18.01 -13.30 15.21
N LEU A 76 18.52 -12.23 14.61
CA LEU A 76 18.62 -10.93 15.27
C LEU A 76 17.23 -10.36 15.56
N ALA A 77 16.32 -10.39 14.57
CA ALA A 77 14.94 -9.97 14.72
C ALA A 77 14.21 -10.79 15.79
N ILE A 78 14.34 -12.14 15.74
CA ILE A 78 13.75 -13.03 16.74
C ILE A 78 14.25 -12.68 18.16
N LYS A 79 15.56 -12.43 18.31
CA LYS A 79 16.16 -12.18 19.62
C LYS A 79 15.87 -10.79 20.19
N ARG A 80 15.91 -9.75 19.34
CA ARG A 80 15.76 -8.34 19.75
C ARG A 80 14.32 -7.87 19.79
N GLU A 81 13.54 -8.27 18.80
CA GLU A 81 12.20 -7.75 18.56
C GLU A 81 11.11 -8.77 18.94
N GLY A 82 11.49 -10.00 19.29
CA GLY A 82 10.53 -11.07 19.54
C GLY A 82 9.77 -11.53 18.30
N ALA A 83 10.26 -11.16 17.11
CA ALA A 83 9.63 -11.49 15.83
C ALA A 83 9.46 -13.00 15.64
N ASP A 84 8.36 -13.41 15.03
CA ASP A 84 8.13 -14.79 14.59
C ASP A 84 7.98 -14.84 13.07
N PRO A 85 9.05 -15.13 12.31
CA PRO A 85 9.06 -15.10 10.86
C PRO A 85 7.96 -15.96 10.21
N VAL A 86 7.56 -17.06 10.85
CA VAL A 86 6.47 -17.91 10.35
C VAL A 86 5.14 -17.20 10.49
N GLN A 87 4.88 -16.55 11.63
CA GLN A 87 3.64 -15.79 11.82
C GLN A 87 3.58 -14.55 10.92
N GLU A 88 4.69 -13.85 10.76
CA GLU A 88 4.76 -12.70 9.87
C GLU A 88 4.47 -13.09 8.41
N ARG A 89 5.08 -14.19 7.93
CA ARG A 89 4.78 -14.71 6.60
C ARG A 89 3.32 -15.15 6.46
N GLN A 90 2.74 -15.77 7.49
CA GLN A 90 1.33 -16.14 7.48
C GLN A 90 0.41 -14.92 7.45
N LYS A 91 0.70 -13.88 8.20
CA LYS A 91 -0.05 -12.62 8.16
C LYS A 91 -0.01 -12.00 6.76
N VAL A 92 1.17 -11.92 6.15
CA VAL A 92 1.33 -11.42 4.78
C VAL A 92 0.54 -12.28 3.76
N ASN A 93 0.61 -13.61 3.89
CA ASN A 93 -0.10 -14.51 2.98
C ASN A 93 -1.63 -14.52 3.21
N GLN A 94 -2.10 -14.20 4.41
CA GLN A 94 -3.51 -14.10 4.76
C GLN A 94 -4.09 -12.70 4.53
N ASN A 95 -3.22 -11.72 4.22
CA ASN A 95 -3.69 -10.39 3.90
C ASN A 95 -4.49 -10.42 2.58
N PRO A 96 -5.80 -10.13 2.61
CA PRO A 96 -6.62 -10.10 1.40
C PRO A 96 -6.26 -8.92 0.48
N PHE A 97 -5.58 -7.90 1.02
CA PHE A 97 -5.21 -6.69 0.31
C PHE A 97 -3.74 -6.76 -0.13
N LYS A 98 -3.48 -7.30 -1.30
CA LYS A 98 -2.11 -7.39 -1.86
C LYS A 98 -1.72 -6.13 -2.62
N THR A 99 -2.67 -5.56 -3.35
CA THR A 99 -2.46 -4.41 -4.23
C THR A 99 -3.24 -3.19 -3.74
N LEU A 100 -2.90 -2.02 -4.28
CA LEU A 100 -3.64 -0.79 -3.99
C LEU A 100 -5.11 -0.89 -4.45
N ASN A 101 -5.40 -1.59 -5.55
CA ASN A 101 -6.77 -1.81 -6.01
C ASN A 101 -7.58 -2.65 -5.01
N ASP A 102 -6.97 -3.66 -4.38
CA ASP A 102 -7.66 -4.47 -3.38
C ASP A 102 -8.05 -3.61 -2.16
N LEU A 103 -7.11 -2.79 -1.67
CA LEU A 103 -7.37 -1.86 -0.57
C LEU A 103 -8.42 -0.81 -0.96
N TYR A 104 -8.37 -0.29 -2.19
CA TYR A 104 -9.34 0.70 -2.66
C TYR A 104 -10.74 0.12 -2.76
N ALA A 105 -10.90 -1.13 -3.16
CA ALA A 105 -12.20 -1.78 -3.25
C ALA A 105 -12.91 -1.81 -1.88
N ASP A 106 -12.20 -2.17 -0.82
CA ASP A 106 -12.73 -2.15 0.56
C ASP A 106 -13.01 -0.72 1.04
N TYR A 107 -12.07 0.19 0.83
CA TYR A 107 -12.24 1.61 1.16
C TYR A 107 -13.46 2.21 0.46
N TYR A 108 -13.70 1.89 -0.82
CA TYR A 108 -14.83 2.39 -1.56
C TYR A 108 -16.19 1.92 -0.98
N GLU A 109 -16.29 0.68 -0.51
CA GLU A 109 -17.50 0.18 0.17
C GLU A 109 -17.80 0.96 1.46
N LEU A 110 -16.76 1.38 2.19
CA LEU A 110 -16.91 2.28 3.34
C LEU A 110 -17.41 3.66 2.87
N ARG A 111 -16.77 4.26 1.86
CA ARG A 111 -17.10 5.60 1.37
C ARG A 111 -18.53 5.72 0.81
N LYS A 112 -19.06 4.66 0.21
CA LYS A 112 -20.48 4.61 -0.22
C LYS A 112 -21.46 4.89 0.91
N ARG A 113 -21.10 4.52 2.15
CA ARG A 113 -21.97 4.68 3.32
C ARG A 113 -21.79 6.06 3.97
N GLU A 114 -20.62 6.68 3.77
CA GLU A 114 -20.27 7.91 4.47
C GLU A 114 -20.59 9.18 3.68
N ILE A 115 -20.40 9.16 2.35
CA ILE A 115 -20.51 10.38 1.54
C ILE A 115 -21.33 10.21 0.26
N ALA A 116 -22.12 11.22 -0.06
CA ALA A 116 -22.87 11.28 -1.31
C ALA A 116 -21.97 11.40 -2.55
N SER A 117 -20.78 12.00 -2.42
CA SER A 117 -19.83 12.22 -3.51
C SER A 117 -18.92 11.04 -3.83
N HIS A 118 -19.17 9.84 -3.28
CA HIS A 118 -18.34 8.63 -3.48
C HIS A 118 -18.09 8.30 -4.96
N GLN A 119 -19.04 8.58 -5.86
CA GLN A 119 -18.86 8.35 -7.30
C GLN A 119 -17.78 9.26 -7.92
N LYS A 120 -17.65 10.49 -7.43
CA LYS A 120 -16.58 11.40 -7.87
C LYS A 120 -15.21 10.91 -7.42
N GLU A 121 -15.11 10.45 -6.17
CA GLU A 121 -13.88 9.82 -5.66
C GLU A 121 -13.51 8.57 -6.47
N LYS A 122 -14.50 7.73 -6.81
CA LYS A 122 -14.28 6.54 -7.63
C LYS A 122 -13.72 6.91 -9.01
N SER A 123 -14.38 7.83 -9.71
CA SER A 123 -13.94 8.26 -11.02
C SER A 123 -12.53 8.88 -10.99
N LEU A 124 -12.20 9.60 -9.91
CA LEU A 124 -10.88 10.17 -9.71
C LEU A 124 -9.82 9.09 -9.54
N TYR A 125 -10.07 8.10 -8.68
CA TYR A 125 -9.18 6.97 -8.47
C TYR A 125 -8.95 6.15 -9.75
N GLU A 126 -10.02 5.76 -10.42
CA GLU A 126 -9.95 4.94 -11.64
C GLU A 126 -9.19 5.64 -12.76
N ARG A 127 -9.41 6.94 -12.93
CA ARG A 127 -8.78 7.73 -14.00
C ARG A 127 -7.31 8.04 -13.72
N GLU A 128 -6.94 8.36 -12.47
CA GLU A 128 -5.60 8.90 -12.19
C GLU A 128 -4.66 7.90 -11.50
N VAL A 129 -5.18 6.89 -10.79
CA VAL A 129 -4.38 6.02 -9.92
C VAL A 129 -4.38 4.56 -10.36
N ALA A 130 -5.55 4.01 -10.67
CA ALA A 130 -5.74 2.57 -10.83
C ALA A 130 -4.83 1.95 -11.91
N TRP A 131 -4.65 2.63 -13.04
CA TRP A 131 -3.81 2.14 -14.13
C TRP A 131 -2.32 2.35 -13.89
N ARG A 132 -1.92 3.36 -13.09
CA ARG A 132 -0.52 3.69 -12.79
C ARG A 132 0.05 2.77 -11.70
N ILE A 133 -0.58 2.78 -10.53
CA ILE A 133 -0.09 2.07 -9.34
C ILE A 133 -1.10 1.11 -8.71
N GLY A 134 -2.32 1.00 -9.26
CA GLY A 134 -3.38 0.18 -8.68
C GLY A 134 -3.03 -1.30 -8.52
N LYS A 135 -2.19 -1.85 -9.40
CA LYS A 135 -1.72 -3.24 -9.35
C LYS A 135 -0.41 -3.44 -8.59
N VAL A 136 0.18 -2.35 -8.09
CA VAL A 136 1.42 -2.41 -7.30
C VAL A 136 1.10 -2.92 -5.90
N GLU A 137 1.97 -3.76 -5.36
CA GLU A 137 1.87 -4.23 -3.98
C GLU A 137 2.01 -3.05 -3.01
N LEU A 138 1.17 -3.01 -1.97
CA LEU A 138 1.09 -1.88 -1.04
C LEU A 138 2.45 -1.49 -0.43
N GLU A 139 3.28 -2.48 -0.08
CA GLU A 139 4.59 -2.25 0.52
C GLU A 139 5.64 -1.67 -0.45
N LYS A 140 5.39 -1.76 -1.75
CA LYS A 140 6.30 -1.26 -2.80
C LYS A 140 6.00 0.17 -3.23
N ILE A 141 4.85 0.72 -2.84
CA ILE A 141 4.45 2.10 -3.18
C ILE A 141 5.23 3.08 -2.31
N ARG A 142 5.95 3.99 -2.96
CA ARG A 142 6.82 4.97 -2.32
C ARG A 142 6.26 6.39 -2.47
N PRO A 143 6.69 7.33 -1.62
CA PRO A 143 6.29 8.73 -1.77
C PRO A 143 6.58 9.33 -3.15
N VAL A 144 7.65 8.89 -3.83
CA VAL A 144 7.98 9.36 -5.17
C VAL A 144 6.88 9.00 -6.19
N ASP A 145 6.31 7.80 -6.08
CA ASP A 145 5.24 7.35 -7.00
C ASP A 145 3.98 8.22 -6.83
N ILE A 146 3.67 8.62 -5.58
CA ILE A 146 2.59 9.56 -5.27
C ILE A 146 2.91 10.96 -5.81
N SER A 147 4.14 11.44 -5.60
CA SER A 147 4.58 12.76 -6.08
C SER A 147 4.45 12.92 -7.60
N GLU A 148 4.83 11.89 -8.34
CA GLU A 148 4.71 11.89 -9.81
C GLU A 148 3.25 12.03 -10.25
N ILE A 149 2.35 11.25 -9.65
CA ILE A 149 0.92 11.32 -9.98
C ILE A 149 0.36 12.71 -9.67
N LEU A 150 0.65 13.25 -8.49
CA LEU A 150 0.14 14.56 -8.08
C LEU A 150 0.64 15.69 -9.01
N ARG A 151 1.94 15.65 -9.36
CA ARG A 151 2.55 16.63 -10.25
C ARG A 151 1.97 16.56 -11.67
N ASP A 152 1.80 15.36 -12.20
CA ASP A 152 1.22 15.16 -13.53
C ASP A 152 -0.20 15.70 -13.60
N VAL A 153 -1.02 15.42 -12.59
CA VAL A 153 -2.40 15.93 -12.54
C VAL A 153 -2.42 17.46 -12.35
N ALA A 154 -1.54 18.00 -11.53
CA ALA A 154 -1.47 19.44 -11.28
C ALA A 154 -1.07 20.23 -12.53
N ASN A 155 -0.06 19.73 -13.27
CA ASN A 155 0.54 20.44 -14.41
C ASN A 155 -0.11 20.08 -15.76
N GLY A 156 -0.89 19.00 -15.80
CA GLY A 156 -1.37 18.38 -17.02
C GLY A 156 -0.35 17.35 -17.56
N TYR A 157 -0.84 16.28 -18.09
CA TYR A 157 -0.05 15.22 -18.77
C TYR A 157 -0.78 14.80 -20.03
N ASP A 158 -0.01 14.34 -21.02
CA ASP A 158 -0.51 14.12 -22.39
C ASP A 158 -1.26 15.37 -22.90
N ASP A 159 -2.44 15.21 -23.45
CA ASP A 159 -3.28 16.32 -23.93
C ASP A 159 -4.18 16.93 -22.84
N ASN A 160 -4.02 16.52 -21.57
CA ASN A 160 -4.84 17.04 -20.47
C ASN A 160 -4.34 18.41 -19.99
N LYS A 161 -5.29 19.31 -19.76
CA LYS A 161 -5.00 20.62 -19.16
C LYS A 161 -4.60 20.49 -17.69
N PRO A 162 -3.82 21.44 -17.13
CA PRO A 162 -3.53 21.53 -15.71
C PRO A 162 -4.78 21.50 -14.85
N ARG A 163 -4.77 20.69 -13.78
CA ARG A 163 -5.91 20.51 -12.87
C ARG A 163 -5.46 20.53 -11.42
N PRO A 164 -5.01 21.68 -10.91
CA PRO A 164 -4.42 21.79 -9.57
C PRO A 164 -5.40 21.41 -8.45
N THR A 165 -6.65 21.85 -8.50
CA THR A 165 -7.67 21.49 -7.49
C THR A 165 -7.89 19.98 -7.45
N LEU A 166 -7.92 19.33 -8.63
CA LEU A 166 -8.08 17.88 -8.71
C LEU A 166 -6.88 17.14 -8.12
N SER A 167 -5.66 17.69 -8.25
CA SER A 167 -4.46 17.14 -7.62
C SER A 167 -4.55 17.20 -6.10
N ASN A 168 -5.12 18.28 -5.53
CA ASN A 168 -5.37 18.38 -4.10
C ASN A 168 -6.39 17.34 -3.62
N ASP A 169 -7.48 17.15 -4.37
CA ASP A 169 -8.49 16.12 -4.06
C ASP A 169 -7.88 14.72 -4.11
N LEU A 170 -7.04 14.47 -5.12
CA LEU A 170 -6.33 13.21 -5.26
C LEU A 170 -5.37 12.96 -4.09
N MET A 171 -4.63 13.98 -3.67
CA MET A 171 -3.76 13.90 -2.49
C MET A 171 -4.55 13.52 -1.23
N ARG A 172 -5.71 14.16 -1.00
CA ARG A 172 -6.60 13.85 0.14
C ARG A 172 -7.13 12.42 0.05
N LEU A 173 -7.57 11.99 -1.14
CA LEU A 173 -8.04 10.63 -1.37
C LEU A 173 -6.96 9.59 -1.06
N LEU A 174 -5.77 9.74 -1.61
CA LEU A 174 -4.64 8.81 -1.40
C LEU A 174 -4.23 8.76 0.07
N ARG A 175 -4.18 9.92 0.75
CA ARG A 175 -3.88 9.98 2.17
C ARG A 175 -4.90 9.18 2.99
N ASN A 176 -6.18 9.40 2.76
CA ASN A 176 -7.26 8.70 3.47
C ASN A 176 -7.26 7.20 3.17
N LEU A 177 -6.97 6.81 1.92
CA LEU A 177 -6.87 5.40 1.50
C LEU A 177 -5.74 4.67 2.24
N PHE A 178 -4.54 5.25 2.31
CA PHE A 178 -3.44 4.63 3.04
C PHE A 178 -3.63 4.68 4.56
N ASP A 179 -4.28 5.70 5.11
CA ASP A 179 -4.67 5.73 6.53
C ASP A 179 -5.70 4.63 6.85
N HIS A 180 -6.60 4.33 5.93
CA HIS A 180 -7.48 3.17 6.05
C HIS A 180 -6.68 1.86 6.05
N GLY A 181 -5.68 1.72 5.19
CA GLY A 181 -4.78 0.57 5.19
C GLY A 181 -4.00 0.40 6.51
N ILE A 182 -3.58 1.50 7.13
CA ILE A 182 -2.94 1.47 8.45
C ILE A 182 -3.93 0.99 9.52
N LYS A 183 -5.17 1.48 9.51
CA LYS A 183 -6.23 1.04 10.46
C LYS A 183 -6.52 -0.46 10.36
N LEU A 184 -6.39 -1.03 9.17
CA LEU A 184 -6.58 -2.46 8.93
C LEU A 184 -5.32 -3.30 9.19
N ASP A 185 -4.21 -2.70 9.63
CA ASP A 185 -2.88 -3.36 9.79
C ASP A 185 -2.36 -4.02 8.49
N VAL A 186 -2.74 -3.43 7.34
CA VAL A 186 -2.37 -3.90 6.00
C VAL A 186 -1.09 -3.25 5.49
N THR A 187 -0.85 -2.03 5.92
CA THR A 187 0.38 -1.26 5.67
C THR A 187 0.80 -0.55 6.95
N ARG A 188 2.11 -0.41 7.14
CA ARG A 188 2.69 0.30 8.30
C ARG A 188 2.98 1.77 8.02
N PHE A 189 2.90 2.17 6.76
CA PHE A 189 3.34 3.48 6.32
C PHE A 189 2.35 4.07 5.32
N ASN A 190 2.10 5.38 5.44
CA ASN A 190 1.30 6.13 4.48
C ASN A 190 2.22 6.96 3.57
N PRO A 191 2.47 6.54 2.32
CA PRO A 191 3.35 7.25 1.40
C PRO A 191 2.81 8.62 0.98
N ALA A 192 1.51 8.89 1.16
CA ALA A 192 0.89 10.18 0.87
C ALA A 192 0.93 11.17 2.05
N SER A 193 1.30 10.72 3.27
CA SER A 193 1.29 11.56 4.47
C SER A 193 2.21 12.78 4.42
N PRO A 194 3.39 12.75 3.76
CA PRO A 194 4.28 13.92 3.72
C PRO A 194 3.74 15.09 2.88
N PHE A 195 2.85 14.82 1.92
CA PHE A 195 2.40 15.83 0.96
C PHE A 195 1.36 16.78 1.55
N ARG A 196 1.46 18.04 1.15
CA ARG A 196 0.54 19.14 1.49
C ARG A 196 -0.01 19.78 0.20
N PRO A 197 -1.04 20.62 0.26
CA PRO A 197 -1.58 21.28 -0.94
C PRO A 197 -0.51 21.96 -1.79
N ARG A 198 0.49 22.60 -1.18
CA ARG A 198 1.63 23.21 -1.88
C ARG A 198 2.47 22.24 -2.73
N ASP A 199 2.47 20.97 -2.35
CA ASP A 199 3.24 19.89 -3.03
C ASP A 199 2.39 19.22 -4.13
N ALA A 200 1.11 19.53 -4.21
CA ALA A 200 0.14 19.03 -5.18
C ALA A 200 -0.35 20.19 -6.09
N GLY A 201 -1.56 20.68 -5.88
CA GLY A 201 -2.17 21.73 -6.72
C GLY A 201 -1.98 23.14 -6.21
N GLY A 202 -1.26 23.34 -5.11
CA GLY A 202 -1.13 24.65 -4.45
C GLY A 202 -2.24 24.93 -3.44
N GLU A 203 -2.13 26.07 -2.77
CA GLU A 203 -3.13 26.49 -1.80
C GLU A 203 -4.46 26.89 -2.49
N GLU A 204 -5.54 26.32 -2.02
CA GLU A 204 -6.88 26.66 -2.49
C GLU A 204 -7.31 27.97 -1.85
N LYS A 205 -7.46 29.00 -2.66
CA LYS A 205 -8.09 30.25 -2.22
C LYS A 205 -9.59 30.03 -2.18
N ALA A 206 -10.21 30.21 -1.03
CA ALA A 206 -11.67 30.26 -0.97
C ALA A 206 -12.14 31.37 -1.89
N ALA A 207 -12.95 31.03 -2.88
CA ALA A 207 -13.64 32.01 -3.70
C ALA A 207 -14.80 32.60 -2.88
N ASN A 208 -14.46 33.29 -1.78
CA ASN A 208 -15.43 34.10 -1.05
C ASN A 208 -15.62 35.38 -1.86
N TYR A 209 -16.61 35.36 -2.70
CA TYR A 209 -17.16 36.56 -3.29
C TYR A 209 -18.53 36.85 -2.62
N PRO A 210 -18.54 37.58 -1.51
CA PRO A 210 -19.81 38.00 -0.94
C PRO A 210 -20.50 38.89 -1.94
N MET A 211 -21.71 38.54 -2.37
CA MET A 211 -22.53 39.38 -3.22
C MET A 211 -22.78 40.71 -2.49
N ASN A 212 -22.67 41.81 -3.21
CA ASN A 212 -23.12 43.11 -2.71
C ASN A 212 -24.66 43.19 -2.77
N GLU A 213 -25.24 44.25 -2.17
CA GLU A 213 -26.70 44.38 -2.07
C GLU A 213 -27.39 44.44 -3.45
N ASP A 214 -26.76 45.08 -4.43
CA ASP A 214 -27.27 45.18 -5.80
C ASP A 214 -27.27 43.82 -6.50
N GLU A 215 -26.18 43.06 -6.37
CA GLU A 215 -26.05 41.72 -6.92
C GLU A 215 -27.02 40.73 -6.28
N VAL A 216 -27.27 40.85 -4.97
CA VAL A 216 -28.30 40.07 -4.26
C VAL A 216 -29.68 40.40 -4.83
N THR A 217 -29.99 41.67 -4.99
CA THR A 217 -31.27 42.13 -5.56
C THR A 217 -31.45 41.65 -7.00
N GLU A 218 -30.41 41.75 -7.81
CA GLU A 218 -30.39 41.26 -9.18
C GLU A 218 -30.56 39.73 -9.24
N PHE A 219 -29.85 39.00 -8.38
CA PHE A 219 -29.94 37.53 -8.26
C PHE A 219 -31.40 37.09 -7.98
N PHE A 220 -32.04 37.68 -6.96
CA PHE A 220 -33.41 37.33 -6.62
C PHE A 220 -34.44 37.77 -7.70
N SER A 221 -34.18 38.89 -8.39
CA SER A 221 -35.04 39.33 -9.50
C SER A 221 -34.98 38.33 -10.67
N LYS A 222 -33.77 37.88 -11.03
CA LYS A 222 -33.56 36.87 -12.07
C LYS A 222 -34.13 35.50 -11.67
N LEU A 223 -33.98 35.10 -10.39
CA LEU A 223 -34.53 33.86 -9.89
C LEU A 223 -36.06 33.75 -10.03
N ARG A 224 -36.76 34.91 -9.91
CA ARG A 224 -38.21 35.02 -10.08
C ARG A 224 -38.68 34.82 -11.52
N VAL A 225 -37.82 35.14 -12.50
CA VAL A 225 -38.16 35.14 -13.92
C VAL A 225 -37.76 33.82 -14.61
N ILE A 226 -36.86 33.04 -14.03
CA ILE A 226 -36.47 31.74 -14.59
C ILE A 226 -37.69 30.80 -14.57
N PRO A 227 -38.15 30.28 -15.74
CA PRO A 227 -39.23 29.31 -15.79
C PRO A 227 -38.86 28.11 -14.97
N ALA A 228 -39.64 27.88 -13.90
CA ALA A 228 -39.24 27.05 -12.77
C ALA A 228 -39.18 25.54 -13.10
N GLN A 229 -37.97 25.05 -13.16
CA GLN A 229 -37.67 23.73 -12.61
C GLN A 229 -37.34 23.81 -11.09
N PHE A 230 -37.48 25.01 -10.48
CA PHE A 230 -37.30 25.20 -9.04
C PHE A 230 -38.65 25.07 -8.35
N SER A 231 -38.74 24.13 -7.40
CA SER A 231 -39.91 24.08 -6.52
C SER A 231 -39.96 25.32 -5.62
N ARG A 232 -41.18 25.72 -5.18
CA ARG A 232 -41.37 26.80 -4.24
C ARG A 232 -40.53 26.65 -2.97
N GLU A 233 -40.28 25.43 -2.57
CA GLU A 233 -39.45 25.08 -1.40
C GLU A 233 -37.96 25.41 -1.64
N ASN A 234 -37.44 25.11 -2.84
CA ASN A 234 -36.07 25.52 -3.21
C ASN A 234 -35.89 27.02 -3.30
N TYR A 235 -36.95 27.74 -3.70
CA TYR A 235 -36.94 29.21 -3.72
C TYR A 235 -36.88 29.78 -2.30
N LEU A 236 -37.64 29.21 -1.35
CA LEU A 236 -37.67 29.65 0.04
C LEU A 236 -36.36 29.28 0.77
N ALA A 237 -35.64 28.26 0.34
CA ALA A 237 -34.35 27.91 0.91
C ALA A 237 -33.21 28.87 0.48
N CYS A 238 -33.42 29.71 -0.57
CA CYS A 238 -32.47 30.68 -1.04
C CYS A 238 -32.82 32.12 -0.55
N ALA A 239 -33.99 32.30 0.05
CA ALA A 239 -34.48 33.59 0.56
C ALA A 239 -34.25 33.69 2.08
#